data_aa7fa564da1cf2ff9a4f80dfbdb606b4
#
_entry.id   aa7fa564da1cf2ff9a4f80dfbdb606b4
#
_cell.length_a   1.000
_cell.length_b   1.000
_cell.length_c   1.000
_cell.angle_alpha   90.00
_cell.angle_beta   90.00
_cell.angle_gamma   90.00
#
_symmetry.space_group_name_H-M   'P 1'
#
loop_
_entity.id
_entity.type
_entity.pdbx_description
1 polymer ?
#
loop_
_entity_poly.entity_id
_entity_poly.type
_entity_poly.pdbx_seq_one_letter_code
_entity_poly.pdbx_strand_id
1 'polypeptide(L)'
;MNRCLKLLLPFALAAATCALQAQTLKRPFPPHALRGNLIVTAPPEVTLDGRADRLSPGARIRNTQNTIALSGSLVGQELVVNYARDAAGLLHEVWILTETEAAEKRPTAADLARR
;
A
#
# COMPACT_ATOMS: atom_id res chain seq x y z
N MET A 1 -19.90 -59.55 16.77
CA MET A 1 -19.77 -59.01 16.71
C MET A 1 -19.56 -58.05 16.37
N ASN A 2 -19.51 -57.68 16.22
CA ASN A 2 -19.26 -56.81 16.02
C ASN A 2 -19.04 -56.01 15.45
N ARG A 3 -19.00 -55.81 15.25
CA ARG A 3 -18.76 -55.10 14.93
C ARG A 3 -18.61 -54.02 14.64
N CYS A 4 -18.52 -53.66 14.75
CA CYS A 4 -18.38 -52.63 14.63
C CYS A 4 -17.89 -51.80 14.36
N LEU A 5 -17.78 -51.71 14.29
CA LEU A 5 -17.24 -50.82 14.23
C LEU A 5 -16.94 -50.01 13.64
N LYS A 6 -16.88 -49.92 13.49
CA LYS A 6 -16.51 -49.17 13.09
C LYS A 6 -16.43 -48.20 12.72
N LEU A 7 -16.45 -47.80 12.76
CA LEU A 7 -16.30 -46.82 12.53
C LEU A 7 -15.98 -45.86 12.38
N LEU A 8 -15.88 -45.78 12.42
CA LEU A 8 -15.46 -44.88 12.45
C LEU A 8 -15.19 -44.01 11.86
N LEU A 9 -15.05 -43.39 11.65
CA LEU A 9 -14.70 -42.46 11.23
C LEU A 9 -14.53 -41.45 11.05
N PRO A 10 -14.27 -40.92 11.04
CA PRO A 10 -13.94 -39.99 10.95
C PRO A 10 -13.78 -39.04 10.52
N PHE A 11 -13.59 -38.59 10.39
CA PHE A 11 -13.37 -37.60 10.10
C PHE A 11 -12.91 -36.79 9.75
N ALA A 12 -12.86 -36.47 9.77
CA ALA A 12 -12.32 -35.88 9.40
C ALA A 12 -12.46 -34.76 9.08
N LEU A 13 -12.54 -34.17 9.20
CA LEU A 13 -12.62 -33.17 8.93
C LEU A 13 -11.94 -32.27 8.77
N ALA A 14 -11.80 -32.07 8.53
CA ALA A 14 -11.15 -31.45 8.30
C ALA A 14 -10.98 -30.36 8.08
N ALA A 15 -10.91 -29.96 8.23
CA ALA A 15 -10.42 -29.13 8.15
C ALA A 15 -10.29 -28.18 7.38
N ALA A 16 -10.82 -27.87 7.09
CA ALA A 16 -10.82 -26.99 6.19
C ALA A 16 -10.49 -25.78 6.58
N THR A 17 -9.79 -25.63 7.17
CA THR A 17 -9.34 -24.55 7.56
C THR A 17 -9.09 -23.69 6.59
N CYS A 18 -9.76 -23.19 6.13
CA CYS A 18 -9.51 -22.32 5.26
C CYS A 18 -8.91 -21.31 5.65
N ALA A 19 -8.12 -21.31 5.47
CA ALA A 19 -7.34 -20.46 5.52
C ALA A 19 -7.80 -19.26 5.11
N LEU A 20 -8.21 -18.60 5.84
CA LEU A 20 -8.52 -17.48 5.53
C LEU A 20 -7.51 -16.73 5.38
N GLN A 21 -6.82 -16.81 4.58
CA GLN A 21 -5.85 -16.02 4.41
C GLN A 21 -6.34 -14.81 4.17
N ALA A 22 -6.03 -14.10 4.82
CA ALA A 22 -6.27 -12.82 4.64
C ALA A 22 -5.88 -12.51 3.33
N GLN A 23 -6.56 -12.30 2.51
CA GLN A 23 -6.15 -11.93 1.38
C GLN A 23 -5.81 -10.60 1.35
N THR A 24 -4.66 -10.26 1.23
CA THR A 24 -4.30 -8.95 1.06
C THR A 24 -4.81 -8.55 -0.22
N LEU A 25 -5.61 -7.63 -0.29
CA LEU A 25 -6.03 -7.16 -1.50
C LEU A 25 -4.97 -6.49 -2.20
N LYS A 26 -4.58 -6.88 -3.34
CA LYS A 26 -3.60 -6.21 -4.09
C LYS A 26 -4.24 -5.06 -4.73
N ARG A 27 -3.79 -3.89 -4.45
CA ARG A 27 -4.30 -2.68 -5.07
C ARG A 27 -3.67 -2.49 -6.44
N PRO A 28 -4.44 -2.10 -7.44
CA PRO A 28 -3.90 -1.91 -8.79
C PRO A 28 -3.31 -0.52 -8.92
N PHE A 29 -2.02 -0.41 -8.67
CA PHE A 29 -1.34 0.87 -8.83
C PHE A 29 -1.10 1.15 -10.31
N PRO A 30 -1.20 2.41 -10.74
CA PRO A 30 -0.90 2.73 -12.15
C PRO A 30 0.53 2.37 -12.50
N PRO A 31 0.79 1.93 -13.72
CA PRO A 31 2.16 1.56 -14.10
C PRO A 31 3.15 2.71 -14.00
N HIS A 32 2.69 3.95 -14.13
CA HIS A 32 3.59 5.08 -14.05
C HIS A 32 3.82 5.57 -12.63
N ALA A 33 3.17 4.98 -11.63
CA ALA A 33 3.40 5.40 -10.25
C ALA A 33 4.83 5.07 -9.83
N LEU A 34 5.40 5.95 -9.03
CA LEU A 34 6.77 5.79 -8.57
C LEU A 34 6.81 5.54 -7.08
N ARG A 35 7.87 4.89 -6.62
CA ARG A 35 8.07 4.65 -5.21
C ARG A 35 8.78 5.82 -4.58
N GLY A 36 8.42 6.20 -3.39
CA GLY A 36 9.12 7.25 -2.66
C GLY A 36 8.89 7.20 -1.18
N ASN A 37 9.67 8.00 -0.46
CA ASN A 37 9.49 8.20 0.97
C ASN A 37 8.94 9.60 1.16
N LEU A 38 7.78 9.68 1.76
CA LEU A 38 7.07 10.94 1.91
C LEU A 38 7.01 11.37 3.36
N ILE A 39 7.24 12.63 3.62
CA ILE A 39 7.01 13.21 4.93
C ILE A 39 6.17 14.46 4.70
N VAL A 40 5.00 14.51 5.31
CA VAL A 40 4.17 15.71 5.23
C VAL A 40 4.70 16.69 6.27
N THR A 41 5.04 17.90 5.85
CA THR A 41 5.58 18.88 6.76
C THR A 41 4.56 19.95 7.11
N ALA A 42 4.09 20.69 6.14
CA ALA A 42 3.07 21.71 6.37
C ALA A 42 2.19 21.71 5.12
N PRO A 43 1.15 20.93 5.09
CA PRO A 43 0.37 20.76 3.86
C PRO A 43 0.01 22.09 3.22
N PRO A 44 0.15 22.21 1.91
CA PRO A 44 0.49 21.19 0.93
C PRO A 44 1.98 20.88 0.77
N GLU A 45 2.83 21.45 1.62
CA GLU A 45 4.26 21.24 1.53
C GLU A 45 4.64 19.89 2.10
N VAL A 46 5.46 19.15 1.39
CA VAL A 46 5.92 17.84 1.80
C VAL A 46 7.38 17.69 1.44
N THR A 47 7.98 16.63 1.95
CA THR A 47 9.32 16.23 1.53
C THR A 47 9.18 14.85 0.89
N LEU A 48 9.72 14.70 -0.30
CA LEU A 48 9.68 13.43 -0.99
C LEU A 48 11.12 13.02 -1.30
N ASP A 49 11.53 11.89 -0.78
CA ASP A 49 12.89 11.38 -0.93
C ASP A 49 13.92 12.44 -0.52
N GLY A 50 13.61 13.16 0.53
CA GLY A 50 14.54 14.16 1.06
C GLY A 50 14.52 15.50 0.35
N ARG A 51 13.63 15.68 -0.63
CA ARG A 51 13.56 16.94 -1.35
C ARG A 51 12.22 17.59 -1.15
N ALA A 52 12.21 18.91 -1.11
CA ALA A 52 10.97 19.66 -0.97
C ALA A 52 10.06 19.37 -2.17
N ASP A 53 8.80 19.17 -1.91
CA ASP A 53 7.83 18.88 -2.93
C ASP A 53 6.46 19.38 -2.47
N ARG A 54 5.45 19.18 -3.27
CA ARG A 54 4.17 19.78 -2.98
C ARG A 54 3.01 18.90 -3.46
N LEU A 55 1.97 18.86 -2.67
CA LEU A 55 0.73 18.21 -3.04
C LEU A 55 -0.11 19.13 -3.90
N SER A 56 -0.82 18.59 -4.87
CA SER A 56 -1.72 19.39 -5.67
C SER A 56 -2.96 19.74 -4.85
N PRO A 57 -3.70 20.76 -5.25
CA PRO A 57 -4.93 21.12 -4.50
C PRO A 57 -5.93 19.98 -4.40
N GLY A 58 -6.00 19.14 -5.41
CA GLY A 58 -6.91 18.00 -5.38
C GLY A 58 -6.24 16.69 -5.01
N ALA A 59 -5.07 16.74 -4.37
CA ALA A 59 -4.31 15.53 -4.09
C ALA A 59 -5.11 14.58 -3.20
N ARG A 60 -4.96 13.28 -3.49
CA ARG A 60 -5.59 12.26 -2.69
C ARG A 60 -4.53 11.39 -2.11
N ILE A 61 -4.56 11.24 -0.79
CA ILE A 61 -3.65 10.34 -0.09
C ILE A 61 -4.51 9.20 0.43
N ARG A 62 -4.19 7.98 0.00
CA ARG A 62 -4.92 6.81 0.45
C ARG A 62 -4.08 6.04 1.43
N ASN A 63 -4.70 5.61 2.51
CA ASN A 63 -3.97 4.87 3.53
C ASN A 63 -3.89 3.39 3.15
N THR A 64 -3.38 2.57 4.05
CA THR A 64 -3.19 1.14 3.76
C THR A 64 -4.51 0.40 3.59
N GLN A 65 -5.62 0.95 4.06
CA GLN A 65 -6.94 0.38 3.83
C GLN A 65 -7.61 0.97 2.59
N ASN A 66 -6.86 1.75 1.81
CA ASN A 66 -7.34 2.33 0.56
C ASN A 66 -8.44 3.38 0.76
N THR A 67 -8.49 3.99 1.93
CA THR A 67 -9.41 5.09 2.18
C THR A 67 -8.63 6.40 2.23
N ILE A 68 -9.33 7.50 2.08
CA ILE A 68 -8.68 8.80 2.04
C ILE A 68 -8.15 9.17 3.42
N ALA A 69 -6.91 9.60 3.47
CA ALA A 69 -6.29 10.10 4.69
C ALA A 69 -6.09 11.60 4.53
N LEU A 70 -6.27 12.32 5.61
CA LEU A 70 -6.06 13.76 5.56
C LEU A 70 -4.58 14.06 5.77
N SER A 71 -4.03 14.91 4.94
CA SER A 71 -2.60 15.22 5.03
C SER A 71 -2.23 15.78 6.40
N GLY A 72 -3.13 16.55 6.98
CA GLY A 72 -2.84 17.12 8.30
C GLY A 72 -2.64 16.09 9.39
N SER A 73 -3.22 14.91 9.25
CA SER A 73 -3.07 13.87 10.25
C SER A 73 -1.77 13.07 10.06
N LEU A 74 -1.04 13.35 9.00
CA LEU A 74 0.17 12.59 8.69
C LEU A 74 1.45 13.38 8.92
N VAL A 75 1.34 14.60 9.42
CA VAL A 75 2.48 15.48 9.56
C VAL A 75 3.56 14.81 10.42
N GLY A 76 4.78 14.83 9.93
CA GLY A 76 5.93 14.33 10.66
C GLY A 76 6.19 12.83 10.55
N GLN A 77 5.29 12.09 9.90
CA GLN A 77 5.49 10.65 9.75
C GLN A 77 6.22 10.36 8.45
N GLU A 78 7.16 9.45 8.51
CA GLU A 78 7.85 9.04 7.30
C GLU A 78 7.07 7.87 6.70
N LEU A 79 6.63 8.02 5.48
CA LEU A 79 5.73 7.06 4.85
C LEU A 79 6.34 6.52 3.56
N VAL A 80 6.28 5.22 3.39
CA VAL A 80 6.67 4.59 2.12
C VAL A 80 5.44 4.60 1.24
N VAL A 81 5.55 5.21 0.09
CA VAL A 81 4.38 5.44 -0.77
C VAL A 81 4.67 5.08 -2.22
N ASN A 82 3.61 4.85 -2.96
CA ASN A 82 3.62 4.99 -4.42
C ASN A 82 2.92 6.29 -4.72
N TYR A 83 3.34 7.01 -5.74
CA TYR A 83 2.74 8.30 -6.04
C TYR A 83 2.70 8.55 -7.54
N ALA A 84 1.79 9.43 -7.93
CA ALA A 84 1.69 9.87 -9.31
C ALA A 84 1.46 11.38 -9.31
N ARG A 85 2.04 12.05 -10.31
CA ARG A 85 1.95 13.50 -10.40
C ARG A 85 0.89 13.90 -11.41
N ASP A 86 0.40 15.11 -11.26
CA ASP A 86 -0.55 15.66 -12.24
C ASP A 86 0.24 16.36 -13.37
N ALA A 87 -0.49 16.96 -14.28
CA ALA A 87 0.11 17.61 -15.46
C ALA A 87 0.99 18.79 -15.06
N ALA A 88 0.75 19.39 -13.90
CA ALA A 88 1.55 20.49 -13.43
C ALA A 88 2.79 20.01 -12.66
N GLY A 89 2.96 18.71 -12.50
CA GLY A 89 4.10 18.17 -11.79
C GLY A 89 3.92 18.07 -10.28
N LEU A 90 2.74 18.32 -9.78
CA LEU A 90 2.48 18.22 -8.35
C LEU A 90 2.02 16.83 -7.98
N LEU A 91 2.27 16.42 -6.74
CA LEU A 91 1.82 15.11 -6.27
C LEU A 91 0.30 15.11 -6.22
N HIS A 92 -0.30 14.21 -6.96
CA HIS A 92 -1.75 14.18 -7.09
C HIS A 92 -2.38 12.95 -6.47
N GLU A 93 -1.77 11.78 -6.68
CA GLU A 93 -2.24 10.57 -6.03
C GLU A 93 -1.10 9.98 -5.24
N VAL A 94 -1.37 9.64 -4.01
CA VAL A 94 -0.36 9.05 -3.12
C VAL A 94 -1.00 7.89 -2.41
N TRP A 95 -0.33 6.74 -2.41
CA TRP A 95 -0.81 5.54 -1.73
C TRP A 95 0.20 5.15 -0.67
N ILE A 96 -0.22 5.19 0.60
CA ILE A 96 0.62 4.73 1.70
C ILE A 96 0.61 3.20 1.65
N LEU A 97 1.78 2.60 1.64
CA LEU A 97 1.90 1.18 1.34
C LEU A 97 1.92 0.32 2.59
N THR A 98 1.38 -0.87 2.46
CA THR A 98 1.58 -1.92 3.46
C THR A 98 2.99 -2.46 3.30
N GLU A 99 3.44 -3.26 4.26
CA GLU A 99 4.76 -3.86 4.16
C GLU A 99 4.89 -4.75 2.93
N THR A 100 3.84 -5.49 2.61
CA THR A 100 3.86 -6.35 1.43
C THR A 100 3.98 -5.53 0.16
N GLU A 101 3.23 -4.43 0.08
CA GLU A 101 3.30 -3.57 -1.10
C GLU A 101 4.67 -2.89 -1.22
N ALA A 102 5.23 -2.47 -0.08
CA ALA A 102 6.53 -1.82 -0.09
C ALA A 102 7.64 -2.78 -0.48
N ALA A 103 7.44 -4.05 -0.28
CA ALA A 103 8.44 -5.06 -0.67
C ALA A 103 8.48 -5.29 -2.17
N GLU A 104 7.44 -4.90 -2.90
CA GLU A 104 7.46 -5.05 -4.35
C GLU A 104 8.32 -3.99 -4.97
N LYS A 105 9.10 -4.37 -5.96
CA LYS A 105 9.98 -3.43 -6.59
C LYS A 105 9.24 -2.47 -7.48
N ARG A 106 9.53 -1.21 -7.36
CA ARG A 106 8.97 -0.18 -8.22
C ARG A 106 10.00 0.94 -8.36
N PRO A 107 10.19 1.48 -9.54
CA PRO A 107 11.23 2.50 -9.71
C PRO A 107 10.94 3.76 -8.90
N THR A 108 12.00 4.39 -8.46
CA THR A 108 11.93 5.71 -7.84
C THR A 108 12.20 6.76 -8.90
N ALA A 109 12.00 8.02 -8.55
CA ALA A 109 12.35 9.10 -9.47
C ALA A 109 13.85 9.07 -9.81
N ALA A 110 14.68 8.73 -8.83
CA ALA A 110 16.12 8.64 -9.07
C ALA A 110 16.45 7.52 -10.06
N ASP A 111 15.70 6.42 -10.00
CA ASP A 111 15.93 5.33 -10.95
C ASP A 111 15.60 5.77 -12.36
N LEU A 112 14.55 6.54 -12.54
CA LEU A 112 14.20 7.03 -13.87
C LEU A 112 15.24 8.03 -14.37
N ALA A 113 15.77 8.86 -13.49
CA ALA A 113 16.75 9.85 -13.90
C ALA A 113 18.05 9.23 -14.36
N ARG A 114 18.30 7.99 -13.99
CA ARG A 114 19.52 7.32 -14.43
C ARG A 114 19.42 6.63 -15.77
N ARG A 115 18.29 6.64 -16.40
CA ARG A 115 18.12 5.99 -17.69
C ARG A 115 18.49 6.88 -18.84
#